data_aa4ce72448d9c30041f9e1e3277ad6cf
#
_entry.id   aa4ce72448d9c30041f9e1e3277ad6cf
#
_cell.length_a   1.000
_cell.length_b   1.000
_cell.length_c   1.000
_cell.angle_alpha   90.00
_cell.angle_beta   90.00
_cell.angle_gamma   90.00
#
_symmetry.space_group_name_H-M   'P 1'
#
loop_
_entity.id
_entity.type
_entity.pdbx_description
1 polymer ?
#
loop_
_entity_poly.entity_id
_entity_poly.type
_entity_poly.pdbx_seq_one_letter_code
_entity_poly.pdbx_strand_id
1 'polypeptide(L)'
;MKISTDGDAEVVELYRCAVSEVDPGRVAAARAGMVSAEEADELAACFRLLGDAKRVRILYALLEAGELCVCDIAAAAEVSETTVSQAMRLLRTAGIVRNRRDGRMIYYRLDDAHVRLLLDVSKEHVVGEGPAKQ
;
A
#
# COMPACT_ATOMS: atom_id res chain seq x y z
N MET A 1 -3.82 3.90 23.20
CA MET A 1 -3.24 5.08 22.64
C MET A 1 -3.02 6.15 23.71
N LYS A 2 -1.94 6.80 23.65
CA LYS A 2 -1.56 7.70 24.69
C LYS A 2 -1.37 9.11 24.17
N ILE A 3 -1.99 10.06 24.83
CA ILE A 3 -1.83 11.45 24.49
C ILE A 3 -0.68 12.01 25.32
N SER A 4 0.21 12.72 24.69
CA SER A 4 1.46 13.07 25.33
C SER A 4 1.42 14.34 26.15
N THR A 5 0.54 15.27 25.83
CA THR A 5 0.51 16.53 26.56
C THR A 5 -0.27 16.38 27.86
N ASP A 6 0.10 17.17 28.85
CA ASP A 6 -0.54 17.08 30.18
C ASP A 6 -2.02 17.37 30.10
N GLY A 7 -2.40 18.44 29.41
CA GLY A 7 -3.81 18.78 29.31
C GLY A 7 -4.60 17.72 28.59
N ASP A 8 -4.05 17.25 27.50
CA ASP A 8 -4.70 16.20 26.74
C ASP A 8 -4.76 14.91 27.53
N ALA A 9 -3.70 14.57 28.23
CA ALA A 9 -3.68 13.38 29.05
C ALA A 9 -4.74 13.43 30.12
N GLU A 10 -4.93 14.59 30.70
CA GLU A 10 -5.93 14.76 31.74
C GLU A 10 -7.34 14.59 31.19
N VAL A 11 -7.60 15.16 30.02
CA VAL A 11 -8.90 15.02 29.38
C VAL A 11 -9.17 13.58 29.03
N VAL A 12 -8.16 12.89 28.48
CA VAL A 12 -8.29 11.49 28.13
C VAL A 12 -8.57 10.64 29.35
N GLU A 13 -7.91 10.96 30.44
CA GLU A 13 -8.12 10.24 31.70
C GLU A 13 -9.56 10.39 32.19
N LEU A 14 -10.07 11.59 32.15
CA LEU A 14 -11.45 11.84 32.54
C LEU A 14 -12.43 11.06 31.69
N TYR A 15 -12.22 11.10 30.40
CA TYR A 15 -13.07 10.35 29.48
C TYR A 15 -13.01 8.88 29.80
N ARG A 16 -11.81 8.38 29.99
CA ARG A 16 -11.63 6.95 30.23
C ARG A 16 -12.32 6.51 31.52
N CYS A 17 -12.29 7.34 32.53
CA CYS A 17 -12.97 7.01 33.78
C CYS A 17 -14.47 7.06 33.63
N ALA A 18 -14.98 8.00 32.83
CA ALA A 18 -16.41 8.16 32.65
C ALA A 18 -17.01 7.12 31.70
N VAL A 19 -16.34 6.90 30.58
CA VAL A 19 -16.87 6.00 29.54
C VAL A 19 -15.72 5.25 28.89
N SER A 20 -15.67 3.95 29.04
CA SER A 20 -14.65 3.16 28.36
C SER A 20 -15.08 2.75 26.95
N GLU A 21 -16.37 2.51 26.74
CA GLU A 21 -16.92 2.17 25.44
C GLU A 21 -18.25 2.86 25.30
N VAL A 22 -18.39 3.60 24.20
CA VAL A 22 -19.65 4.28 23.94
C VAL A 22 -20.66 3.31 23.35
N ASP A 23 -20.21 2.42 22.46
CA ASP A 23 -21.10 1.48 21.77
C ASP A 23 -20.48 0.09 21.86
N PRO A 24 -20.81 -0.65 22.92
CA PRO A 24 -20.19 -1.98 23.10
C PRO A 24 -20.47 -2.95 21.95
N GLY A 25 -21.63 -2.83 21.32
CA GLY A 25 -21.95 -3.71 20.19
C GLY A 25 -21.03 -3.49 19.00
N ARG A 26 -20.77 -2.23 18.70
CA ARG A 26 -19.85 -1.91 17.60
C ARG A 26 -18.42 -2.27 17.94
N VAL A 27 -18.02 -2.10 19.18
CA VAL A 27 -16.69 -2.51 19.61
C VAL A 27 -16.53 -4.01 19.47
N ALA A 28 -17.54 -4.78 19.88
CA ALA A 28 -17.48 -6.23 19.75
C ALA A 28 -17.39 -6.65 18.28
N ALA A 29 -18.16 -5.99 17.41
CA ALA A 29 -18.12 -6.29 15.98
C ALA A 29 -16.75 -5.99 15.39
N ALA A 30 -16.16 -4.86 15.80
CA ALA A 30 -14.82 -4.51 15.32
C ALA A 30 -13.78 -5.53 15.76
N ARG A 31 -13.87 -5.96 17.01
CA ARG A 31 -12.94 -6.96 17.54
C ARG A 31 -13.08 -8.29 16.84
N ALA A 32 -14.30 -8.67 16.51
CA ALA A 32 -14.55 -9.94 15.85
C ALA A 32 -13.89 -10.03 14.48
N GLY A 33 -13.79 -8.90 13.79
CA GLY A 33 -13.16 -8.87 12.48
C GLY A 33 -11.75 -8.32 12.48
N MET A 34 -11.16 -8.09 13.65
CA MET A 34 -9.86 -7.44 13.74
C MET A 34 -8.75 -8.36 13.25
N VAL A 35 -7.80 -7.76 12.54
CA VAL A 35 -6.58 -8.50 12.17
C VAL A 35 -5.75 -8.74 13.42
N SER A 36 -4.98 -9.82 13.41
CA SER A 36 -4.07 -10.10 14.51
C SER A 36 -2.91 -9.11 14.50
N ALA A 37 -2.15 -9.10 15.59
CA ALA A 37 -0.97 -8.23 15.65
C ALA A 37 0.02 -8.58 14.56
N GLU A 38 0.24 -9.87 14.31
CA GLU A 38 1.15 -10.30 13.26
C GLU A 38 0.63 -9.90 11.89
N GLU A 39 -0.65 -10.07 11.65
CA GLU A 39 -1.25 -9.68 10.39
C GLU A 39 -1.13 -8.17 10.18
N ALA A 40 -1.33 -7.40 11.25
CA ALA A 40 -1.22 -5.96 11.16
C ALA A 40 0.20 -5.55 10.79
N ASP A 41 1.21 -6.22 11.36
CA ASP A 41 2.60 -5.93 11.02
C ASP A 41 2.88 -6.22 9.54
N GLU A 42 2.38 -7.33 9.04
CA GLU A 42 2.58 -7.68 7.64
C GLU A 42 1.87 -6.72 6.70
N LEU A 43 0.65 -6.34 7.05
CA LEU A 43 -0.09 -5.36 6.25
C LEU A 43 0.63 -4.02 6.25
N ALA A 44 1.11 -3.59 7.42
CA ALA A 44 1.83 -2.34 7.52
C ALA A 44 3.09 -2.35 6.65
N ALA A 45 3.82 -3.47 6.65
CA ALA A 45 5.01 -3.60 5.80
C ALA A 45 4.65 -3.50 4.33
N CYS A 46 3.55 -4.14 3.94
CA CYS A 46 3.07 -4.07 2.57
C CYS A 46 2.75 -2.64 2.17
N PHE A 47 2.00 -1.94 3.01
CA PHE A 47 1.65 -0.56 2.70
C PHE A 47 2.86 0.36 2.65
N ARG A 48 3.87 0.11 3.49
CA ARG A 48 5.09 0.90 3.43
C ARG A 48 5.82 0.72 2.11
N LEU A 49 5.85 -0.51 1.60
CA LEU A 49 6.44 -0.76 0.28
C LEU A 49 5.73 0.01 -0.81
N LEU A 50 4.41 0.08 -0.72
CA LEU A 50 3.62 0.78 -1.72
C LEU A 50 3.65 2.29 -1.53
N GLY A 51 4.09 2.76 -0.36
CA GLY A 51 3.98 4.17 -0.01
C GLY A 51 5.19 5.01 -0.36
N ASP A 52 5.84 4.73 -1.48
CA ASP A 52 6.97 5.51 -1.97
C ASP A 52 6.66 6.00 -3.37
N ALA A 53 6.83 7.31 -3.61
CA ALA A 53 6.39 7.91 -4.86
C ALA A 53 7.03 7.27 -6.09
N LYS A 54 8.32 6.96 -6.01
CA LYS A 54 9.00 6.35 -7.15
C LYS A 54 8.48 4.94 -7.41
N ARG A 55 8.27 4.17 -6.35
CA ARG A 55 7.70 2.83 -6.50
C ARG A 55 6.27 2.89 -7.01
N VAL A 56 5.51 3.89 -6.58
CA VAL A 56 4.15 4.07 -7.08
C VAL A 56 4.18 4.28 -8.59
N ARG A 57 5.06 5.15 -9.09
CA ARG A 57 5.14 5.37 -10.53
C ARG A 57 5.51 4.09 -11.27
N ILE A 58 6.42 3.31 -10.71
CA ILE A 58 6.82 2.04 -11.31
C ILE A 58 5.63 1.07 -11.37
N LEU A 59 4.90 0.98 -10.27
CA LEU A 59 3.77 0.06 -10.20
C LEU A 59 2.67 0.44 -11.19
N TYR A 60 2.40 1.73 -11.34
CA TYR A 60 1.38 2.16 -12.30
C TYR A 60 1.86 1.99 -13.74
N ALA A 61 3.17 2.09 -14.00
CA ALA A 61 3.69 1.75 -15.32
C ALA A 61 3.38 0.30 -15.66
N LEU A 62 3.60 -0.60 -14.69
CA LEU A 62 3.30 -2.01 -14.89
C LEU A 62 1.80 -2.27 -15.02
N LEU A 63 1.00 -1.56 -14.25
CA LEU A 63 -0.44 -1.72 -14.33
C LEU A 63 -0.94 -1.37 -15.73
N GLU A 64 -0.45 -0.27 -16.28
CA GLU A 64 -0.91 0.21 -17.59
C GLU A 64 -0.37 -0.62 -18.74
N ALA A 65 0.89 -1.00 -18.67
CA ALA A 65 1.52 -1.70 -19.79
C ALA A 65 1.41 -3.22 -19.70
N GLY A 66 1.20 -3.75 -18.51
CA GLY A 66 1.10 -5.18 -18.29
C GLY A 66 2.44 -5.81 -17.96
N GLU A 67 3.43 -5.64 -18.81
CA GLU A 67 4.74 -6.27 -18.60
C GLU A 67 5.80 -5.40 -19.25
N LEU A 68 6.89 -5.13 -18.50
CA LEU A 68 7.97 -4.28 -19.00
C LEU A 68 9.30 -4.77 -18.45
N CYS A 69 10.36 -4.56 -19.23
CA CYS A 69 11.72 -4.77 -18.74
C CYS A 69 12.20 -3.54 -17.97
N VAL A 70 13.35 -3.67 -17.32
CA VAL A 70 13.85 -2.61 -16.42
C VAL A 70 14.02 -1.28 -17.14
N CYS A 71 14.63 -1.29 -18.34
CA CYS A 71 14.86 0.00 -19.01
C CYS A 71 13.55 0.65 -19.45
N ASP A 72 12.56 -0.14 -19.83
CA ASP A 72 11.28 0.42 -20.20
C ASP A 72 10.50 0.94 -18.99
N ILE A 73 10.60 0.25 -17.88
CA ILE A 73 10.01 0.77 -16.63
C ILE A 73 10.65 2.10 -16.27
N ALA A 74 11.98 2.16 -16.35
CA ALA A 74 12.70 3.39 -16.01
C ALA A 74 12.26 4.54 -16.89
N ALA A 75 12.13 4.28 -18.19
CA ALA A 75 11.68 5.31 -19.11
C ALA A 75 10.25 5.76 -18.81
N ALA A 76 9.36 4.79 -18.59
CA ALA A 76 7.95 5.12 -18.34
C ALA A 76 7.75 5.85 -17.01
N ALA A 77 8.44 5.42 -15.98
CA ALA A 77 8.28 6.01 -14.64
C ALA A 77 9.16 7.24 -14.44
N GLU A 78 10.08 7.48 -15.37
CA GLU A 78 11.00 8.62 -15.29
C GLU A 78 11.89 8.55 -14.05
N VAL A 79 12.44 7.37 -13.83
CA VAL A 79 13.39 7.14 -12.74
C VAL A 79 14.58 6.39 -13.32
N SER A 80 15.66 6.30 -12.53
CA SER A 80 16.87 5.63 -13.00
C SER A 80 16.66 4.12 -13.02
N GLU A 81 17.45 3.44 -13.86
CA GLU A 81 17.41 1.98 -13.90
C GLU A 81 17.84 1.37 -12.58
N THR A 82 18.77 2.02 -11.89
CA THR A 82 19.18 1.57 -10.56
C THR A 82 18.01 1.60 -9.59
N THR A 83 17.25 2.68 -9.61
CA THR A 83 16.06 2.80 -8.77
C THR A 83 15.06 1.69 -9.10
N VAL A 84 14.84 1.43 -10.39
CA VAL A 84 13.93 0.37 -10.80
C VAL A 84 14.42 -0.99 -10.31
N SER A 85 15.71 -1.28 -10.51
CA SER A 85 16.25 -2.57 -10.10
C SER A 85 16.10 -2.79 -8.60
N GLN A 86 16.36 -1.75 -7.80
CA GLN A 86 16.21 -1.85 -6.36
C GLN A 86 14.74 -2.06 -5.97
N ALA A 87 13.86 -1.32 -6.61
CA ALA A 87 12.43 -1.46 -6.34
C ALA A 87 11.94 -2.86 -6.71
N MET A 88 12.37 -3.37 -7.85
CA MET A 88 11.92 -4.68 -8.31
C MET A 88 12.37 -5.78 -7.37
N ARG A 89 13.57 -5.64 -6.80
CA ARG A 89 14.04 -6.62 -5.83
C ARG A 89 13.14 -6.65 -4.61
N LEU A 90 12.83 -5.48 -4.07
CA LEU A 90 11.98 -5.39 -2.87
C LEU A 90 10.58 -5.88 -3.16
N LEU A 91 10.00 -5.43 -4.27
CA LEU A 91 8.61 -5.76 -4.59
C LEU A 91 8.46 -7.22 -4.96
N ARG A 92 9.47 -7.82 -5.58
CA ARG A 92 9.43 -9.24 -5.90
C ARG A 92 9.51 -10.08 -4.64
N THR A 93 10.40 -9.71 -3.73
CA THR A 93 10.52 -10.44 -2.46
C THR A 93 9.22 -10.40 -1.69
N ALA A 94 8.49 -9.31 -1.78
CA ALA A 94 7.21 -9.16 -1.08
C ALA A 94 6.03 -9.76 -1.86
N GLY A 95 6.28 -10.32 -3.03
CA GLY A 95 5.22 -10.95 -3.81
C GLY A 95 4.29 -9.98 -4.54
N ILE A 96 4.71 -8.74 -4.71
CA ILE A 96 3.90 -7.73 -5.38
C ILE A 96 4.11 -7.76 -6.88
N VAL A 97 5.34 -8.06 -7.31
CA VAL A 97 5.66 -8.24 -8.72
C VAL A 97 6.32 -9.58 -8.91
N ARG A 98 6.29 -10.07 -10.13
CA ARG A 98 7.01 -11.28 -10.52
C ARG A 98 7.73 -11.02 -11.84
N ASN A 99 8.72 -11.86 -12.13
CA ASN A 99 9.52 -11.66 -13.33
C ASN A 99 9.55 -12.93 -14.17
N ARG A 100 9.98 -12.75 -15.39
CA ARG A 100 10.33 -13.86 -16.27
C ARG A 100 11.53 -13.45 -17.11
N ARG A 101 12.29 -14.43 -17.52
CA ARG A 101 13.45 -14.19 -18.37
C ARG A 101 13.10 -14.56 -19.81
N ASP A 102 13.55 -13.71 -20.73
CA ASP A 102 13.43 -13.98 -22.16
C ASP A 102 14.76 -13.60 -22.78
N GLY A 103 15.62 -14.61 -22.98
CA GLY A 103 16.97 -14.35 -23.44
C GLY A 103 17.77 -13.59 -22.42
N ARG A 104 18.25 -12.42 -22.80
CA ARG A 104 19.00 -11.56 -21.88
C ARG A 104 18.13 -10.57 -21.14
N MET A 105 16.85 -10.54 -21.50
CA MET A 105 15.93 -9.58 -20.91
C MET A 105 15.17 -10.20 -19.76
N ILE A 106 14.89 -9.39 -18.76
CA ILE A 106 14.03 -9.77 -17.65
C ILE A 106 12.84 -8.83 -17.66
N TYR A 107 11.66 -9.41 -17.70
CA TYR A 107 10.41 -8.67 -17.73
C TYR A 107 9.70 -8.81 -16.39
N TYR A 108 9.06 -7.74 -15.97
CA TYR A 108 8.34 -7.70 -14.70
C TYR A 108 6.88 -7.41 -14.95
N ARG A 109 6.02 -7.96 -14.09
CA ARG A 109 4.59 -7.70 -14.13
C ARG A 109 4.06 -7.78 -12.71
N LEU A 110 2.88 -7.22 -12.52
CA LEU A 110 2.21 -7.32 -11.23
C LEU A 110 1.84 -8.78 -10.99
N ASP A 111 1.91 -9.19 -9.71
CA ASP A 111 1.81 -10.60 -9.39
C ASP A 111 0.41 -11.15 -9.60
N ASP A 112 -0.61 -10.51 -9.03
CA ASP A 112 -1.92 -11.07 -9.10
C ASP A 112 -3.02 -10.01 -9.19
N ALA A 113 -4.26 -10.48 -9.27
CA ALA A 113 -5.41 -9.61 -9.44
C ALA A 113 -5.66 -8.72 -8.22
N HIS A 114 -5.27 -9.17 -7.05
CA HIS A 114 -5.48 -8.37 -5.84
C HIS A 114 -4.64 -7.10 -5.87
N VAL A 115 -3.38 -7.22 -6.32
CA VAL A 115 -2.50 -6.05 -6.44
C VAL A 115 -3.08 -5.10 -7.47
N ARG A 116 -3.51 -5.62 -8.61
CA ARG A 116 -4.10 -4.80 -9.65
C ARG A 116 -5.32 -4.05 -9.15
N LEU A 117 -6.18 -4.76 -8.45
CA LEU A 117 -7.41 -4.15 -7.93
C LEU A 117 -7.09 -3.05 -6.93
N LEU A 118 -6.14 -3.32 -6.03
CA LEU A 118 -5.74 -2.31 -5.05
C LEU A 118 -5.24 -1.04 -5.72
N LEU A 119 -4.40 -1.19 -6.74
CA LEU A 119 -3.87 -0.04 -7.46
C LEU A 119 -4.97 0.71 -8.21
N ASP A 120 -5.88 -0.02 -8.85
CA ASP A 120 -6.97 0.59 -9.59
C ASP A 120 -7.86 1.43 -8.67
N VAL A 121 -8.31 0.84 -7.56
CA VAL A 121 -9.23 1.56 -6.68
C VAL A 121 -8.51 2.72 -5.98
N SER A 122 -7.24 2.56 -5.68
CA SER A 122 -6.48 3.65 -5.06
C SER A 122 -6.35 4.83 -5.99
N LYS A 123 -6.06 4.57 -7.26
CA LYS A 123 -5.95 5.63 -8.25
C LYS A 123 -7.29 6.33 -8.42
N GLU A 124 -8.34 5.56 -8.49
CA GLU A 124 -9.68 6.14 -8.64
C GLU A 124 -10.01 7.04 -7.46
N HIS A 125 -9.65 6.61 -6.27
CA HIS A 125 -9.90 7.39 -5.07
C HIS A 125 -9.14 8.72 -5.06
N VAL A 126 -7.87 8.69 -5.47
CA VAL A 126 -7.00 9.86 -5.36
C VAL A 126 -7.12 10.78 -6.57
N VAL A 127 -7.04 10.20 -7.77
CA VAL A 127 -6.99 10.98 -9.00
C VAL A 127 -8.39 11.24 -9.55
N GLY A 128 -9.25 10.24 -9.46
CA GLY A 128 -10.60 10.37 -9.97
C GLY A 128 -10.72 9.84 -11.38
N GLU A 129 -11.99 9.85 -11.83
CA GLU A 129 -12.35 9.30 -13.12
C GLU A 129 -13.05 10.36 -13.96
N GLY A 130 -12.48 11.54 -14.04
CA GLY A 130 -13.08 12.57 -14.85
C GLY A 130 -14.48 12.94 -14.39
N PRO A 131 -15.42 13.08 -15.30
CA PRO A 131 -16.73 13.61 -14.94
C PRO A 131 -17.46 12.79 -13.90
N ALA A 132 -17.27 11.48 -13.91
CA ALA A 132 -17.95 10.61 -12.96
C ALA A 132 -17.56 10.91 -11.53
N LYS A 133 -16.41 11.53 -11.36
CA LYS A 133 -15.86 11.80 -10.05
C LYS A 133 -16.48 13.02 -9.42
N GLN A 134 -16.98 13.92 -10.19
CA GLN A 134 -17.52 15.18 -9.68
C GLN A 134 -18.84 15.06 -8.96
#